data_3e96b34394d0983ab6940a56ca87d26a
#
_entry.id   3e96b34394d0983ab6940a56ca87d26a
#
_cell.length_a   1.000
_cell.length_b   1.000
_cell.length_c   1.000
_cell.angle_alpha   90.00
_cell.angle_beta   90.00
_cell.angle_gamma   90.00
#
_symmetry.space_group_name_H-M   'P 1'
#
loop_
_entity.id
_entity.type
_entity.pdbx_description
1 polymer ?
#
loop_
_entity_poly.entity_id
_entity_poly.type
_entity_poly.pdbx_seq_one_letter_code
_entity_poly.pdbx_strand_id
1 'polypeptide(L)'
;MTANGKVVVDMRDQGKIELNVKTATDSGKSKANIDAKLDIKGVEKNISLKGDVILDSDGTIYVKINNFKDLYGTLLEVVMESSSGGKMSRAQIETYRDQTLRKMSSEIDKMGNTWMKISPDEIGDEYKCGIDALKKIQSDESVRKELAQIYQKNSFFTIKDSKISDRNGGRGFELQGDNSKLSKFSDELKNSSAGKALSKCGKSNSYKSSESSSIDTASLKVWVDRSSHELKALELKGDSKKVSVEISFDIDVNKSEEIKIPSSAESLKEFIEGFMSGYSSGLSSTSTR
;
A
#
# COMPACT_ATOMS: atom_id res chain seq x y z
N MET A 1 -0.78 15.95 9.80
CA MET A 1 -1.61 15.78 8.60
C MET A 1 -2.31 14.43 8.64
N THR A 2 -3.57 14.36 8.25
CA THR A 2 -4.28 13.09 8.09
C THR A 2 -4.87 12.97 6.68
N ALA A 3 -5.06 11.75 6.18
CA ALA A 3 -5.81 11.52 4.95
C ALA A 3 -6.62 10.22 5.03
N ASN A 4 -7.77 10.21 4.35
CA ASN A 4 -8.57 9.01 4.13
C ASN A 4 -8.55 8.70 2.64
N GLY A 5 -8.13 7.51 2.30
CA GLY A 5 -7.98 7.07 0.92
C GLY A 5 -8.81 5.83 0.62
N LYS A 6 -9.23 5.73 -0.63
CA LYS A 6 -9.82 4.52 -1.20
C LYS A 6 -9.14 4.24 -2.54
N VAL A 7 -8.74 2.99 -2.72
CA VAL A 7 -8.22 2.47 -3.99
C VAL A 7 -9.10 1.30 -4.40
N VAL A 8 -9.58 1.32 -5.64
CA VAL A 8 -10.33 0.23 -6.25
C VAL A 8 -9.64 -0.16 -7.53
N VAL A 9 -9.30 -1.43 -7.66
CA VAL A 9 -8.78 -2.02 -8.90
C VAL A 9 -9.74 -3.14 -9.32
N ASP A 10 -10.39 -2.97 -10.44
CA ASP A 10 -11.29 -3.98 -11.03
C ASP A 10 -10.58 -4.60 -12.23
N MET A 11 -10.17 -5.84 -12.07
CA MET A 11 -9.57 -6.68 -13.10
C MET A 11 -10.67 -7.55 -13.74
N ARG A 12 -11.60 -6.95 -14.44
CA ARG A 12 -12.86 -7.44 -15.01
C ARG A 12 -13.03 -8.95 -15.14
N ASP A 13 -11.96 -9.66 -15.52
CA ASP A 13 -11.96 -11.12 -15.74
C ASP A 13 -11.37 -11.92 -14.57
N GLN A 14 -10.67 -11.28 -13.63
CA GLN A 14 -9.92 -11.94 -12.55
C GLN A 14 -10.48 -11.63 -11.16
N GLY A 15 -11.09 -10.46 -10.98
CA GLY A 15 -11.64 -10.05 -9.69
C GLY A 15 -11.41 -8.59 -9.36
N LYS A 16 -11.65 -8.23 -8.11
CA LYS A 16 -11.62 -6.83 -7.64
C LYS A 16 -10.82 -6.70 -6.36
N ILE A 17 -10.03 -5.65 -6.27
CA ILE A 17 -9.32 -5.24 -5.05
C ILE A 17 -9.93 -3.93 -4.58
N GLU A 18 -10.36 -3.87 -3.34
CA GLU A 18 -10.73 -2.64 -2.64
C GLU A 18 -9.80 -2.43 -1.46
N LEU A 19 -9.20 -1.25 -1.38
CA LEU A 19 -8.31 -0.86 -0.29
C LEU A 19 -8.80 0.47 0.28
N ASN A 20 -9.17 0.48 1.56
CA ASN A 20 -9.42 1.68 2.32
C ASN A 20 -8.23 1.94 3.23
N VAL A 21 -7.70 3.15 3.20
CA VAL A 21 -6.51 3.54 3.98
C VAL A 21 -6.82 4.83 4.72
N LYS A 22 -6.57 4.81 6.03
CA LYS A 22 -6.54 6.03 6.83
C LYS A 22 -5.11 6.28 7.25
N THR A 23 -4.55 7.43 6.87
CA THR A 23 -3.17 7.78 7.18
C THR A 23 -3.07 8.97 8.12
N ALA A 24 -2.02 8.99 8.91
CA ALA A 24 -1.58 10.14 9.69
C ALA A 24 -0.06 10.30 9.53
N THR A 25 0.41 11.56 9.56
CA THR A 25 1.82 11.88 9.54
C THR A 25 2.11 12.91 10.62
N ASP A 26 3.13 12.65 11.44
CA ASP A 26 3.59 13.51 12.53
C ASP A 26 5.09 13.34 12.75
N SER A 27 5.83 14.45 12.80
CA SER A 27 7.26 14.51 13.20
C SER A 27 8.15 13.47 12.51
N GLY A 28 7.97 13.29 11.21
CA GLY A 28 8.74 12.32 10.41
C GLY A 28 8.27 10.86 10.51
N LYS A 29 7.22 10.60 11.30
CA LYS A 29 6.56 9.31 11.41
C LYS A 29 5.31 9.29 10.55
N SER A 30 4.96 8.12 10.03
CA SER A 30 3.71 7.90 9.30
C SER A 30 2.99 6.67 9.83
N LYS A 31 1.66 6.75 9.91
CA LYS A 31 0.79 5.63 10.29
C LYS A 31 -0.26 5.42 9.22
N ALA A 32 -0.56 4.17 8.93
CA ALA A 32 -1.66 3.77 8.08
C ALA A 32 -2.51 2.69 8.75
N ASN A 33 -3.83 2.89 8.78
CA ASN A 33 -4.80 1.83 9.04
C ASN A 33 -5.30 1.33 7.68
N ILE A 34 -5.25 0.04 7.47
CA ILE A 34 -5.53 -0.61 6.19
C ILE A 34 -6.74 -1.54 6.36
N ASP A 35 -7.72 -1.42 5.46
CA ASP A 35 -8.81 -2.39 5.28
C ASP A 35 -8.85 -2.75 3.79
N ALA A 36 -8.31 -3.92 3.45
CA ALA A 36 -8.23 -4.43 2.09
C ALA A 36 -9.19 -5.60 1.92
N LYS A 37 -9.88 -5.63 0.76
CA LYS A 37 -10.72 -6.74 0.34
C LYS A 37 -10.30 -7.16 -1.05
N LEU A 38 -10.11 -8.46 -1.23
CA LEU A 38 -9.80 -9.09 -2.50
C LEU A 38 -10.95 -10.06 -2.85
N ASP A 39 -11.63 -9.76 -3.92
CA ASP A 39 -12.63 -10.60 -4.56
C ASP A 39 -12.00 -11.27 -5.78
N ILE A 40 -11.89 -12.59 -5.77
CA ILE A 40 -11.29 -13.37 -6.85
C ILE A 40 -12.42 -14.09 -7.58
N LYS A 41 -12.51 -13.90 -8.89
CA LYS A 41 -13.55 -14.54 -9.72
C LYS A 41 -13.41 -16.07 -9.64
N GLY A 42 -14.51 -16.73 -9.30
CA GLY A 42 -14.53 -18.19 -9.11
C GLY A 42 -14.20 -18.67 -7.70
N VAL A 43 -13.88 -17.77 -6.79
CA VAL A 43 -13.74 -18.04 -5.35
C VAL A 43 -14.95 -17.48 -4.63
N GLU A 44 -15.66 -18.31 -3.87
CA GLU A 44 -16.91 -17.86 -3.22
C GLU A 44 -16.68 -16.86 -2.07
N LYS A 45 -15.53 -16.89 -1.45
CA LYS A 45 -15.21 -16.03 -0.30
C LYS A 45 -14.23 -14.92 -0.65
N ASN A 46 -14.55 -13.72 -0.20
CA ASN A 46 -13.64 -12.59 -0.27
C ASN A 46 -12.52 -12.74 0.77
N ILE A 47 -11.29 -12.47 0.38
CA ILE A 47 -10.16 -12.37 1.30
C ILE A 47 -10.16 -10.95 1.88
N SER A 48 -10.18 -10.83 3.21
CA SER A 48 -10.12 -9.54 3.91
C SER A 48 -8.86 -9.44 4.75
N LEU A 49 -8.15 -8.33 4.62
CA LEU A 49 -6.98 -7.98 5.45
C LEU A 49 -7.26 -6.66 6.16
N LYS A 50 -7.18 -6.67 7.48
CA LYS A 50 -7.22 -5.44 8.31
C LYS A 50 -5.92 -5.35 9.09
N GLY A 51 -5.29 -4.18 9.05
CA GLY A 51 -4.02 -4.02 9.73
C GLY A 51 -3.62 -2.57 9.95
N ASP A 52 -2.58 -2.42 10.73
CA ASP A 52 -1.95 -1.14 11.03
C ASP A 52 -0.50 -1.21 10.59
N VAL A 53 -0.01 -0.14 9.98
CA VAL A 53 1.39 0.03 9.60
C VAL A 53 1.87 1.35 10.18
N ILE A 54 3.05 1.34 10.80
CA ILE A 54 3.75 2.55 11.23
C ILE A 54 5.14 2.54 10.60
N LEU A 55 5.49 3.65 9.98
CA LEU A 55 6.84 3.93 9.51
C LEU A 55 7.46 4.94 10.49
N ASP A 56 8.52 4.56 11.17
CA ASP A 56 9.27 5.45 12.05
C ASP A 56 10.24 6.34 11.26
N SER A 57 10.69 7.39 11.91
CA SER A 57 11.63 8.37 11.36
C SER A 57 13.00 7.79 10.96
N ASP A 58 13.41 6.66 11.55
CA ASP A 58 14.63 5.94 11.19
C ASP A 58 14.46 5.00 9.97
N GLY A 59 13.22 4.79 9.53
CA GLY A 59 12.88 3.87 8.44
C GLY A 59 12.42 2.49 8.92
N THR A 60 12.32 2.25 10.24
CA THR A 60 11.76 1.02 10.79
C THR A 60 10.26 0.95 10.50
N ILE A 61 9.80 -0.19 9.99
CA ILE A 61 8.40 -0.46 9.71
C ILE A 61 7.84 -1.35 10.81
N TYR A 62 6.69 -0.95 11.37
CA TYR A 62 5.90 -1.76 12.29
C TYR A 62 4.60 -2.16 11.62
N VAL A 63 4.24 -3.44 11.71
CA VAL A 63 3.02 -4.00 11.09
C VAL A 63 2.25 -4.80 12.12
N LYS A 64 0.93 -4.65 12.13
CA LYS A 64 0.02 -5.49 12.90
C LYS A 64 -1.16 -5.91 12.03
N ILE A 65 -1.48 -7.19 12.01
CA ILE A 65 -2.63 -7.74 11.28
C ILE A 65 -3.76 -7.98 12.28
N ASN A 66 -4.78 -7.13 12.27
CA ASN A 66 -5.83 -7.12 13.28
C ASN A 66 -6.85 -8.27 13.14
N ASN A 67 -6.99 -8.86 11.94
CA ASN A 67 -7.90 -9.98 11.67
C ASN A 67 -7.16 -11.23 11.19
N PHE A 68 -5.98 -11.51 11.75
CA PHE A 68 -5.11 -12.59 11.27
C PHE A 68 -5.81 -13.95 11.25
N LYS A 69 -6.60 -14.29 12.27
CA LYS A 69 -7.34 -15.56 12.36
C LYS A 69 -8.30 -15.76 11.19
N ASP A 70 -9.08 -14.72 10.88
CA ASP A 70 -10.06 -14.78 9.80
C ASP A 70 -9.37 -14.84 8.44
N LEU A 71 -8.31 -14.02 8.26
CA LEU A 71 -7.48 -14.03 7.07
C LEU A 71 -6.87 -15.41 6.83
N TYR A 72 -6.22 -15.97 7.84
CA TYR A 72 -5.57 -17.29 7.76
C TYR A 72 -6.60 -18.41 7.47
N GLY A 73 -7.74 -18.39 8.15
CA GLY A 73 -8.83 -19.34 7.91
C GLY A 73 -9.37 -19.26 6.47
N THR A 74 -9.57 -18.05 5.94
CA THR A 74 -10.01 -17.86 4.56
C THR A 74 -8.95 -18.34 3.55
N LEU A 75 -7.67 -18.04 3.78
CA LEU A 75 -6.59 -18.51 2.91
C LEU A 75 -6.49 -20.03 2.90
N LEU A 76 -6.65 -20.70 4.06
CA LEU A 76 -6.69 -22.16 4.14
C LEU A 76 -7.82 -22.73 3.27
N GLU A 77 -9.03 -22.17 3.36
CA GLU A 77 -10.16 -22.62 2.53
C GLU A 77 -9.84 -22.46 1.04
N VAL A 78 -9.39 -21.29 0.61
CA VAL A 78 -9.05 -21.02 -0.80
C VAL A 78 -7.98 -21.99 -1.33
N VAL A 79 -6.93 -22.26 -0.53
CA VAL A 79 -5.88 -23.22 -0.90
C VAL A 79 -6.44 -24.64 -1.00
N MET A 80 -7.29 -25.05 -0.05
CA MET A 80 -7.88 -26.38 -0.07
C MET A 80 -8.86 -26.59 -1.23
N GLU A 81 -9.70 -25.59 -1.53
CA GLU A 81 -10.60 -25.60 -2.68
C GLU A 81 -9.80 -25.76 -3.98
N SER A 82 -8.76 -24.94 -4.16
CA SER A 82 -7.92 -24.95 -5.35
C SER A 82 -7.14 -26.27 -5.50
N SER A 83 -6.56 -26.78 -4.41
CA SER A 83 -5.70 -27.97 -4.46
C SER A 83 -6.48 -29.28 -4.55
N SER A 84 -7.71 -29.32 -4.02
CA SER A 84 -8.56 -30.53 -4.08
C SER A 84 -9.14 -30.78 -5.46
N GLY A 85 -9.16 -29.77 -6.34
CA GLY A 85 -9.78 -29.88 -7.67
C GLY A 85 -11.26 -30.30 -7.60
N GLY A 86 -11.98 -29.88 -6.56
CA GLY A 86 -13.39 -30.23 -6.32
C GLY A 86 -13.62 -31.60 -5.69
N LYS A 87 -12.57 -32.33 -5.28
CA LYS A 87 -12.69 -33.66 -4.66
C LYS A 87 -13.11 -33.60 -3.19
N MET A 88 -12.90 -32.49 -2.52
CA MET A 88 -13.34 -32.26 -1.14
C MET A 88 -14.67 -31.51 -1.12
N SER A 89 -15.60 -31.97 -0.28
CA SER A 89 -16.82 -31.23 -0.03
C SER A 89 -16.53 -30.00 0.82
N ARG A 90 -17.39 -28.98 0.76
CA ARG A 90 -17.28 -27.77 1.58
C ARG A 90 -17.20 -28.09 3.08
N ALA A 91 -18.04 -29.02 3.56
CA ALA A 91 -18.03 -29.45 4.95
C ALA A 91 -16.69 -30.08 5.38
N GLN A 92 -16.01 -30.81 4.47
CA GLN A 92 -14.67 -31.35 4.75
C GLN A 92 -13.62 -30.23 4.83
N ILE A 93 -13.69 -29.23 3.95
CA ILE A 93 -12.78 -28.07 3.96
C ILE A 93 -12.97 -27.27 5.24
N GLU A 94 -14.21 -26.96 5.63
CA GLU A 94 -14.53 -26.24 6.86
C GLU A 94 -14.07 -27.02 8.11
N THR A 95 -14.26 -28.33 8.13
CA THR A 95 -13.79 -29.20 9.24
C THR A 95 -12.26 -29.15 9.36
N TYR A 96 -11.55 -29.24 8.22
CA TYR A 96 -10.09 -29.16 8.22
C TYR A 96 -9.59 -27.79 8.68
N ARG A 97 -10.19 -26.70 8.15
CA ARG A 97 -9.90 -25.33 8.59
C ARG A 97 -10.04 -25.20 10.11
N ASP A 98 -11.19 -25.61 10.67
CA ASP A 98 -11.48 -25.47 12.10
C ASP A 98 -10.55 -26.30 12.99
N GLN A 99 -10.18 -27.49 12.52
CA GLN A 99 -9.17 -28.30 13.20
C GLN A 99 -7.79 -27.64 13.20
N THR A 100 -7.38 -27.09 12.05
CA THR A 100 -6.11 -26.38 11.91
C THR A 100 -6.07 -25.13 12.78
N LEU A 101 -7.13 -24.30 12.74
CA LEU A 101 -7.24 -23.10 13.57
C LEU A 101 -7.21 -23.41 15.07
N ARG A 102 -7.82 -24.53 15.51
CA ARG A 102 -7.75 -24.98 16.90
C ARG A 102 -6.35 -25.44 17.30
N LYS A 103 -5.69 -26.23 16.46
CA LYS A 103 -4.32 -26.73 16.73
C LYS A 103 -3.30 -25.59 16.81
N MET A 104 -3.49 -24.54 16.05
CA MET A 104 -2.58 -23.40 15.95
C MET A 104 -3.11 -22.16 16.68
N SER A 105 -4.08 -22.32 17.60
CA SER A 105 -4.76 -21.16 18.21
C SER A 105 -3.80 -20.22 18.94
N SER A 106 -2.79 -20.76 19.65
CA SER A 106 -1.79 -19.98 20.38
C SER A 106 -0.97 -19.08 19.45
N GLU A 107 -0.47 -19.66 18.35
CA GLU A 107 0.34 -18.97 17.35
C GLU A 107 -0.50 -17.92 16.61
N ILE A 108 -1.73 -18.27 16.24
CA ILE A 108 -2.67 -17.38 15.55
C ILE A 108 -3.06 -16.21 16.45
N ASP A 109 -3.36 -16.44 17.72
CA ASP A 109 -3.71 -15.38 18.67
C ASP A 109 -2.50 -14.47 18.95
N LYS A 110 -1.30 -15.04 19.03
CA LYS A 110 -0.05 -14.27 19.12
C LYS A 110 0.11 -13.37 17.89
N MET A 111 -0.10 -13.89 16.68
CA MET A 111 0.02 -13.14 15.42
C MET A 111 -0.97 -11.97 15.34
N GLY A 112 -2.20 -12.16 15.71
CA GLY A 112 -3.23 -11.11 15.70
C GLY A 112 -3.01 -10.01 16.73
N ASN A 113 -2.23 -10.26 17.77
CA ASN A 113 -2.02 -9.33 18.88
C ASN A 113 -0.64 -8.69 18.93
N THR A 114 0.32 -9.19 18.16
CA THR A 114 1.71 -8.75 18.20
C THR A 114 2.01 -7.73 17.09
N TRP A 115 2.72 -6.67 17.42
CA TRP A 115 3.37 -5.83 16.45
C TRP A 115 4.64 -6.51 15.94
N MET A 116 4.77 -6.59 14.63
CA MET A 116 5.98 -7.06 13.96
C MET A 116 6.80 -5.86 13.54
N LYS A 117 8.10 -5.92 13.74
CA LYS A 117 9.05 -4.90 13.38
C LYS A 117 9.95 -5.40 12.25
N ILE A 118 10.16 -4.57 11.24
CA ILE A 118 11.08 -4.81 10.14
C ILE A 118 12.07 -3.64 10.15
N SER A 119 13.30 -3.91 10.53
CA SER A 119 14.35 -2.88 10.54
C SER A 119 14.88 -2.63 9.12
N PRO A 120 15.45 -1.44 8.84
CA PRO A 120 16.13 -1.19 7.57
C PRO A 120 17.23 -2.22 7.25
N ASP A 121 17.89 -2.77 8.30
CA ASP A 121 18.92 -3.80 8.16
C ASP A 121 18.35 -5.12 7.62
N GLU A 122 17.12 -5.47 8.02
CA GLU A 122 16.45 -6.70 7.56
C GLU A 122 15.96 -6.59 6.10
N ILE A 123 15.64 -5.38 5.64
CA ILE A 123 15.20 -5.13 4.25
C ILE A 123 16.41 -5.08 3.30
N GLY A 124 17.52 -4.45 3.75
CA GLY A 124 18.77 -4.40 3.02
C GLY A 124 19.25 -2.99 2.66
N ASP A 125 20.47 -2.94 2.11
CA ASP A 125 21.21 -1.70 1.87
C ASP A 125 20.53 -0.75 0.88
N GLU A 126 19.82 -1.28 -0.12
CA GLU A 126 19.06 -0.47 -1.09
C GLU A 126 17.95 0.32 -0.42
N TYR A 127 17.22 -0.31 0.51
CA TYR A 127 16.18 0.36 1.28
C TYR A 127 16.74 1.44 2.21
N LYS A 128 17.82 1.14 2.95
CA LYS A 128 18.49 2.12 3.79
C LYS A 128 18.94 3.35 3.01
N CYS A 129 19.63 3.11 1.91
CA CYS A 129 20.08 4.18 1.03
C CYS A 129 18.88 5.02 0.54
N GLY A 130 17.76 4.37 0.16
CA GLY A 130 16.54 5.06 -0.28
C GLY A 130 15.94 5.95 0.82
N ILE A 131 15.85 5.46 2.05
CA ILE A 131 15.38 6.23 3.22
C ILE A 131 16.29 7.43 3.48
N ASP A 132 17.61 7.25 3.46
CA ASP A 132 18.57 8.33 3.70
C ASP A 132 18.52 9.38 2.58
N ALA A 133 18.36 8.95 1.32
CA ALA A 133 18.17 9.86 0.19
C ALA A 133 16.88 10.67 0.33
N LEU A 134 15.76 10.04 0.72
CA LEU A 134 14.49 10.73 0.95
C LEU A 134 14.58 11.74 2.09
N LYS A 135 15.19 11.37 3.23
CA LYS A 135 15.44 12.30 4.35
C LYS A 135 16.24 13.52 3.89
N LYS A 136 17.30 13.29 3.12
CA LYS A 136 18.11 14.38 2.55
C LYS A 136 17.30 15.28 1.63
N ILE A 137 16.49 14.72 0.74
CA ILE A 137 15.61 15.49 -0.16
C ILE A 137 14.63 16.33 0.66
N GLN A 138 14.05 15.78 1.72
CA GLN A 138 13.09 16.48 2.59
C GLN A 138 13.75 17.61 3.41
N SER A 139 14.97 17.42 3.89
CA SER A 139 15.65 18.39 4.74
C SER A 139 16.41 19.47 3.96
N ASP A 140 16.84 19.20 2.73
CA ASP A 140 17.63 20.11 1.91
C ASP A 140 16.73 21.07 1.09
N GLU A 141 16.73 22.35 1.51
CA GLU A 141 15.92 23.38 0.85
C GLU A 141 16.34 23.60 -0.61
N SER A 142 17.62 23.44 -0.94
CA SER A 142 18.15 23.62 -2.28
C SER A 142 17.62 22.57 -3.24
N VAL A 143 17.55 21.30 -2.77
CA VAL A 143 16.98 20.18 -3.52
C VAL A 143 15.47 20.38 -3.75
N ARG A 144 14.74 20.84 -2.73
CA ARG A 144 13.30 21.13 -2.87
C ARG A 144 13.06 22.28 -3.88
N LYS A 145 13.88 23.34 -3.86
CA LYS A 145 13.82 24.43 -4.85
C LYS A 145 14.12 23.93 -6.26
N GLU A 146 15.14 23.08 -6.42
CA GLU A 146 15.46 22.46 -7.72
C GLU A 146 14.26 21.67 -8.26
N LEU A 147 13.63 20.82 -7.44
CA LEU A 147 12.45 20.05 -7.84
C LEU A 147 11.27 20.96 -8.23
N ALA A 148 11.03 22.03 -7.48
CA ALA A 148 9.99 23.00 -7.80
C ALA A 148 10.25 23.71 -9.13
N GLN A 149 11.49 24.09 -9.43
CA GLN A 149 11.89 24.70 -10.69
C GLN A 149 11.72 23.75 -11.88
N ILE A 150 12.12 22.48 -11.72
CA ILE A 150 11.92 21.44 -12.74
C ILE A 150 10.42 21.29 -13.05
N TYR A 151 9.57 21.24 -12.03
CA TYR A 151 8.11 21.17 -12.21
C TYR A 151 7.56 22.43 -12.89
N GLN A 152 7.94 23.62 -12.45
CA GLN A 152 7.47 24.89 -13.05
C GLN A 152 7.83 24.98 -14.54
N LYS A 153 9.04 24.60 -14.90
CA LYS A 153 9.52 24.58 -16.29
C LYS A 153 8.76 23.58 -17.17
N ASN A 154 8.43 22.42 -16.59
CA ASN A 154 7.81 21.31 -17.30
C ASN A 154 6.42 20.99 -16.73
N SER A 155 5.65 22.01 -16.35
CA SER A 155 4.29 21.81 -15.82
C SER A 155 3.45 21.02 -16.82
N PHE A 156 3.27 19.74 -16.52
CA PHE A 156 2.59 18.78 -17.39
C PHE A 156 1.11 18.64 -17.10
N PHE A 157 0.58 19.34 -16.09
CA PHE A 157 -0.84 19.44 -15.84
C PHE A 157 -1.39 20.80 -16.27
N THR A 158 -2.52 20.77 -16.96
CA THR A 158 -3.32 21.95 -17.30
C THR A 158 -4.74 21.77 -16.80
N ILE A 159 -5.43 22.85 -16.46
CA ILE A 159 -6.82 22.78 -16.03
C ILE A 159 -7.68 22.56 -17.27
N LYS A 160 -8.40 21.44 -17.30
CA LYS A 160 -9.39 21.10 -18.33
C LYS A 160 -10.77 21.66 -17.97
N ASP A 161 -11.18 21.52 -16.70
CA ASP A 161 -12.42 22.07 -16.18
C ASP A 161 -12.24 22.60 -14.76
N SER A 162 -12.81 23.77 -14.48
CA SER A 162 -12.80 24.44 -13.16
C SER A 162 -14.18 24.55 -12.53
N LYS A 163 -15.19 23.84 -13.07
CA LYS A 163 -16.60 23.89 -12.63
C LYS A 163 -17.07 22.60 -12.01
N ILE A 164 -16.17 21.73 -11.56
CA ILE A 164 -16.56 20.54 -10.82
C ILE A 164 -16.99 20.92 -9.40
N SER A 165 -17.91 20.14 -8.82
CA SER A 165 -18.47 20.39 -7.49
C SER A 165 -17.40 20.41 -6.41
N ASP A 166 -17.60 21.27 -5.39
CA ASP A 166 -16.69 21.35 -4.24
C ASP A 166 -16.67 20.02 -3.45
N ARG A 167 -15.53 19.69 -2.87
CA ARG A 167 -15.34 18.50 -2.02
C ARG A 167 -14.39 18.81 -0.88
N ASN A 168 -14.67 18.33 0.31
CA ASN A 168 -13.85 18.49 1.52
C ASN A 168 -13.43 19.95 1.78
N GLY A 169 -14.34 20.91 1.48
CA GLY A 169 -14.07 22.35 1.61
C GLY A 169 -13.20 22.96 0.50
N GLY A 170 -12.73 22.17 -0.45
CA GLY A 170 -11.92 22.63 -1.56
C GLY A 170 -12.71 22.87 -2.85
N ARG A 171 -12.27 23.83 -3.66
CA ARG A 171 -12.73 24.04 -5.05
C ARG A 171 -12.12 22.98 -5.93
N GLY A 172 -12.95 22.37 -6.78
CA GLY A 172 -12.54 21.29 -7.66
C GLY A 172 -12.04 21.75 -9.03
N PHE A 173 -11.05 21.01 -9.56
CA PHE A 173 -10.48 21.17 -10.88
C PHE A 173 -10.26 19.81 -11.52
N GLU A 174 -10.68 19.64 -12.76
CA GLU A 174 -10.25 18.52 -13.58
C GLU A 174 -8.97 18.92 -14.33
N LEU A 175 -7.96 18.06 -14.25
CA LEU A 175 -6.65 18.28 -14.85
C LEU A 175 -6.48 17.39 -16.08
N GLN A 176 -5.76 17.90 -17.06
CA GLN A 176 -5.33 17.17 -18.24
C GLN A 176 -3.79 17.09 -18.25
N GLY A 177 -3.26 15.90 -18.48
CA GLY A 177 -1.82 15.67 -18.59
C GLY A 177 -1.31 15.96 -20.01
N ASP A 178 -0.09 16.50 -20.10
CA ASP A 178 0.71 16.64 -21.31
C ASP A 178 1.87 15.64 -21.29
N ASN A 179 1.76 14.57 -22.05
CA ASN A 179 2.75 13.49 -22.08
C ASN A 179 4.15 13.97 -22.53
N SER A 180 4.22 14.94 -23.42
CA SER A 180 5.50 15.50 -23.89
C SER A 180 6.23 16.23 -22.76
N LYS A 181 5.50 17.04 -21.98
CA LYS A 181 6.04 17.74 -20.82
C LYS A 181 6.36 16.76 -19.68
N LEU A 182 5.54 15.73 -19.48
CA LEU A 182 5.81 14.68 -18.50
C LEU A 182 7.11 13.93 -18.79
N SER A 183 7.38 13.61 -20.07
CA SER A 183 8.65 13.01 -20.47
C SER A 183 9.83 13.92 -20.14
N LYS A 184 9.76 15.21 -20.51
CA LYS A 184 10.81 16.20 -20.18
C LYS A 184 11.02 16.35 -18.68
N PHE A 185 9.92 16.43 -17.91
CA PHE A 185 9.98 16.46 -16.46
C PHE A 185 10.71 15.22 -15.89
N SER A 186 10.36 14.03 -16.38
CA SER A 186 10.98 12.77 -15.95
C SER A 186 12.48 12.75 -16.25
N ASP A 187 12.90 13.23 -17.42
CA ASP A 187 14.31 13.27 -17.81
C ASP A 187 15.11 14.30 -16.99
N GLU A 188 14.55 15.48 -16.73
CA GLU A 188 15.18 16.47 -15.86
C GLU A 188 15.23 16.00 -14.40
N LEU A 189 14.15 15.33 -13.91
CA LEU A 189 14.12 14.75 -12.58
C LEU A 189 15.21 13.68 -12.38
N LYS A 190 15.44 12.79 -13.34
CA LYS A 190 16.53 11.79 -13.29
C LYS A 190 17.90 12.46 -13.17
N ASN A 191 18.10 13.61 -13.80
CA ASN A 191 19.35 14.35 -13.80
C ASN A 191 19.50 15.31 -12.61
N SER A 192 18.46 15.53 -11.82
CA SER A 192 18.47 16.38 -10.63
C SER A 192 19.31 15.80 -9.49
N SER A 193 19.58 16.63 -8.49
CA SER A 193 20.24 16.19 -7.24
C SER A 193 19.47 15.06 -6.53
N ALA A 194 18.14 15.18 -6.49
CA ALA A 194 17.27 14.14 -5.94
C ALA A 194 17.31 12.84 -6.76
N GLY A 195 17.17 12.92 -8.07
CA GLY A 195 17.21 11.76 -8.96
C GLY A 195 18.55 11.02 -8.91
N LYS A 196 19.66 11.75 -8.87
CA LYS A 196 21.01 11.20 -8.72
C LYS A 196 21.22 10.56 -7.35
N ALA A 197 20.66 11.13 -6.28
CA ALA A 197 20.73 10.53 -4.95
C ALA A 197 19.99 9.18 -4.91
N LEU A 198 18.76 9.13 -5.43
CA LEU A 198 17.96 7.91 -5.48
C LEU A 198 18.54 6.85 -6.43
N SER A 199 19.11 7.24 -7.58
CA SER A 199 19.70 6.29 -8.53
C SER A 199 20.95 5.55 -8.00
N LYS A 200 21.61 6.09 -6.98
CA LYS A 200 22.73 5.42 -6.31
C LYS A 200 22.27 4.27 -5.41
N CYS A 201 21.02 4.28 -4.99
CA CYS A 201 20.48 3.35 -4.02
C CYS A 201 19.97 2.02 -4.62
N GLY A 202 19.76 1.96 -5.92
CA GLY A 202 19.35 0.73 -6.58
C GLY A 202 20.11 0.55 -7.89
N LYS A 203 20.58 -0.65 -8.18
CA LYS A 203 20.84 -1.01 -9.56
C LYS A 203 19.49 -0.87 -10.26
N SER A 204 19.37 0.14 -11.12
CA SER A 204 18.19 0.33 -11.96
C SER A 204 17.90 -0.99 -12.70
N ASN A 205 17.21 -1.91 -12.03
CA ASN A 205 16.38 -2.84 -12.73
C ASN A 205 15.40 -1.95 -13.46
N SER A 206 15.79 -1.55 -14.69
CA SER A 206 14.84 -0.96 -15.60
C SER A 206 13.63 -1.90 -15.54
N TYR A 207 12.58 -1.47 -14.84
CA TYR A 207 11.27 -2.03 -15.10
C TYR A 207 11.11 -1.83 -16.61
N LYS A 208 11.48 -2.87 -17.36
CA LYS A 208 11.02 -2.99 -18.72
C LYS A 208 9.52 -2.92 -18.53
N SER A 209 8.93 -1.81 -18.87
CA SER A 209 7.50 -1.68 -18.99
C SER A 209 7.08 -2.79 -19.95
N SER A 210 6.76 -3.97 -19.36
CA SER A 210 6.08 -5.00 -20.10
C SER A 210 4.85 -4.33 -20.66
N GLU A 211 4.78 -4.27 -21.97
CA GLU A 211 3.68 -3.81 -22.81
C GLU A 211 2.72 -2.89 -22.08
N SER A 212 2.82 -1.59 -22.33
CA SER A 212 1.93 -0.61 -21.76
C SER A 212 0.50 -1.06 -22.06
N SER A 213 -0.17 -1.61 -21.05
CA SER A 213 -1.62 -1.70 -21.09
C SER A 213 -2.09 -0.25 -21.20
N SER A 214 -2.41 0.18 -22.42
CA SER A 214 -2.86 1.55 -22.67
C SER A 214 -4.11 1.76 -21.81
N ILE A 215 -4.03 2.67 -20.86
CA ILE A 215 -5.22 3.20 -20.20
C ILE A 215 -5.93 4.00 -21.30
N ASP A 216 -7.14 3.53 -21.69
CA ASP A 216 -7.90 4.14 -22.78
C ASP A 216 -8.40 5.53 -22.38
N THR A 217 -8.75 5.70 -21.11
CA THR A 217 -9.19 6.98 -20.55
C THR A 217 -8.60 7.18 -19.16
N ALA A 218 -8.14 8.40 -18.89
CA ALA A 218 -7.69 8.81 -17.56
C ALA A 218 -8.29 10.17 -17.18
N SER A 219 -8.71 10.30 -15.92
CA SER A 219 -9.20 11.56 -15.35
C SER A 219 -8.50 11.79 -14.03
N LEU A 220 -7.97 13.00 -13.86
CA LEU A 220 -7.39 13.46 -12.59
C LEU A 220 -8.16 14.69 -12.12
N LYS A 221 -8.73 14.60 -10.92
CA LYS A 221 -9.40 15.73 -10.27
C LYS A 221 -8.69 16.07 -8.98
N VAL A 222 -8.58 17.34 -8.70
CA VAL A 222 -8.00 17.85 -7.46
C VAL A 222 -8.93 18.90 -6.86
N TRP A 223 -8.95 18.97 -5.54
CA TRP A 223 -9.68 19.96 -4.79
C TRP A 223 -8.70 20.74 -3.90
N VAL A 224 -8.73 22.04 -4.03
CA VAL A 224 -7.78 22.95 -3.39
C VAL A 224 -8.53 23.99 -2.58
N ASP A 225 -8.08 24.24 -1.36
CA ASP A 225 -8.60 25.33 -0.53
C ASP A 225 -8.43 26.67 -1.22
N ARG A 226 -9.47 27.51 -1.18
CA ARG A 226 -9.46 28.79 -1.90
C ARG A 226 -8.53 29.83 -1.28
N SER A 227 -8.25 29.73 0.00
CA SER A 227 -7.46 30.70 0.76
C SER A 227 -6.03 30.24 1.00
N SER A 228 -5.85 29.02 1.50
CA SER A 228 -4.53 28.47 1.80
C SER A 228 -3.84 27.80 0.62
N HIS A 229 -4.59 27.50 -0.46
CA HIS A 229 -4.14 26.74 -1.63
C HIS A 229 -3.67 25.32 -1.29
N GLU A 230 -4.09 24.79 -0.16
CA GLU A 230 -3.78 23.44 0.28
C GLU A 230 -4.62 22.40 -0.49
N LEU A 231 -4.03 21.26 -0.79
CA LEU A 231 -4.74 20.13 -1.38
C LEU A 231 -5.70 19.52 -0.34
N LYS A 232 -6.99 19.50 -0.66
CA LYS A 232 -8.07 18.97 0.18
C LYS A 232 -8.54 17.59 -0.26
N ALA A 233 -8.48 17.29 -1.56
CA ALA A 233 -8.81 15.98 -2.08
C ALA A 233 -8.15 15.73 -3.44
N LEU A 234 -8.03 14.46 -3.78
CA LEU A 234 -7.51 13.99 -5.07
C LEU A 234 -8.38 12.81 -5.52
N GLU A 235 -8.71 12.74 -6.82
CA GLU A 235 -9.34 11.60 -7.45
C GLU A 235 -8.61 11.29 -8.78
N LEU A 236 -8.14 10.05 -8.93
CA LEU A 236 -7.59 9.53 -10.17
C LEU A 236 -8.45 8.35 -10.62
N LYS A 237 -8.92 8.40 -11.86
CA LYS A 237 -9.61 7.29 -12.51
C LYS A 237 -8.89 6.92 -13.79
N GLY A 238 -8.69 5.64 -13.99
CA GLY A 238 -8.16 5.10 -15.23
C GLY A 238 -9.00 3.90 -15.67
N ASP A 239 -9.31 3.82 -16.94
CA ASP A 239 -10.11 2.74 -17.50
C ASP A 239 -9.48 2.18 -18.75
N SER A 240 -9.49 0.86 -18.87
CA SER A 240 -9.11 0.10 -20.04
C SER A 240 -10.06 -1.09 -20.22
N LYS A 241 -9.93 -1.81 -21.34
CA LYS A 241 -10.75 -3.00 -21.59
C LYS A 241 -10.59 -4.09 -20.53
N LYS A 242 -9.43 -4.19 -19.87
CA LYS A 242 -9.10 -5.26 -18.93
C LYS A 242 -9.11 -4.82 -17.47
N VAL A 243 -8.82 -3.54 -17.20
CA VAL A 243 -8.63 -3.05 -15.84
C VAL A 243 -9.22 -1.66 -15.70
N SER A 244 -9.96 -1.41 -14.63
CA SER A 244 -10.28 -0.06 -14.18
C SER A 244 -9.62 0.20 -12.81
N VAL A 245 -9.14 1.42 -12.63
CA VAL A 245 -8.49 1.87 -11.39
C VAL A 245 -9.16 3.16 -10.93
N GLU A 246 -9.57 3.19 -9.68
CA GLU A 246 -10.06 4.40 -9.02
C GLU A 246 -9.27 4.62 -7.74
N ILE A 247 -8.68 5.79 -7.60
CA ILE A 247 -7.93 6.22 -6.41
C ILE A 247 -8.54 7.52 -5.94
N SER A 248 -8.92 7.61 -4.67
CA SER A 248 -9.42 8.86 -4.09
C SER A 248 -8.86 9.08 -2.70
N PHE A 249 -8.53 10.33 -2.38
CA PHE A 249 -8.06 10.75 -1.06
C PHE A 249 -8.76 12.04 -0.64
N ASP A 250 -9.19 12.08 0.61
CA ASP A 250 -9.55 13.30 1.33
C ASP A 250 -8.44 13.62 2.32
N ILE A 251 -7.92 14.85 2.31
CA ILE A 251 -6.71 15.27 3.00
C ILE A 251 -7.05 16.41 3.96
N ASP A 252 -6.57 16.31 5.20
CA ASP A 252 -6.64 17.37 6.20
C ASP A 252 -5.23 17.67 6.73
N VAL A 253 -4.65 18.74 6.25
CA VAL A 253 -3.28 19.15 6.61
C VAL A 253 -3.20 19.73 8.02
N ASN A 254 -4.31 20.22 8.56
CA ASN A 254 -4.40 20.88 9.86
C ASN A 254 -4.69 19.89 10.99
N LYS A 255 -5.10 18.67 10.68
CA LYS A 255 -5.35 17.62 11.66
C LYS A 255 -4.09 16.83 11.92
N SER A 256 -3.61 16.85 13.16
CA SER A 256 -2.51 16.01 13.61
C SER A 256 -3.04 14.84 14.46
N GLU A 257 -2.36 13.71 14.39
CA GLU A 257 -2.57 12.55 15.25
C GLU A 257 -1.19 12.15 15.79
N GLU A 258 -1.05 12.09 17.12
CA GLU A 258 0.19 11.62 17.74
C GLU A 258 0.45 10.17 17.34
N ILE A 259 1.62 9.88 16.77
CA ILE A 259 2.00 8.55 16.34
C ILE A 259 2.92 7.93 17.39
N LYS A 260 2.38 6.96 18.13
CA LYS A 260 3.11 6.22 19.16
C LYS A 260 3.73 4.97 18.55
N ILE A 261 5.03 4.84 18.70
CA ILE A 261 5.75 3.63 18.32
C ILE A 261 5.41 2.53 19.32
N PRO A 262 5.12 1.30 18.87
CA PRO A 262 4.87 0.17 19.76
C PRO A 262 6.04 -0.08 20.70
N SER A 263 5.77 -0.15 22.00
CA SER A 263 6.79 -0.41 23.04
C SER A 263 7.31 -1.85 23.00
N SER A 264 6.51 -2.77 22.45
CA SER A 264 6.89 -4.16 22.24
C SER A 264 6.57 -4.53 20.79
N ALA A 265 7.58 -4.98 20.05
CA ALA A 265 7.42 -5.51 18.70
C ALA A 265 8.46 -6.61 18.49
N GLU A 266 8.03 -7.72 17.89
CA GLU A 266 8.92 -8.84 17.55
C GLU A 266 9.51 -8.61 16.14
N SER A 267 10.75 -9.07 15.89
CA SER A 267 11.30 -9.08 14.53
C SER A 267 10.41 -9.95 13.63
N LEU A 268 10.09 -9.47 12.42
CA LEU A 268 9.33 -10.25 11.45
C LEU A 268 10.02 -11.58 11.15
N LYS A 269 11.35 -11.61 11.11
CA LYS A 269 12.13 -12.83 10.88
C LYS A 269 11.94 -13.85 11.99
N GLU A 270 12.15 -13.46 13.26
CA GLU A 270 11.95 -14.34 14.42
C GLU A 270 10.50 -14.83 14.52
N PHE A 271 9.57 -13.97 14.17
CA PHE A 271 8.15 -14.28 14.12
C PHE A 271 7.84 -15.36 13.06
N ILE A 272 8.33 -15.22 11.83
CA ILE A 272 8.15 -16.23 10.77
C ILE A 272 8.82 -17.56 11.16
N GLU A 273 10.03 -17.52 11.70
CA GLU A 273 10.76 -18.72 12.16
C GLU A 273 9.98 -19.44 13.27
N GLY A 274 9.44 -18.71 14.23
CA GLY A 274 8.60 -19.26 15.31
C GLY A 274 7.32 -19.89 14.75
N PHE A 275 6.64 -19.23 13.82
CA PHE A 275 5.44 -19.75 13.18
C PHE A 275 5.71 -21.04 12.40
N MET A 276 6.77 -21.07 11.59
CA MET A 276 7.15 -22.25 10.80
C MET A 276 7.54 -23.43 11.67
N SER A 277 8.21 -23.19 12.80
CA SER A 277 8.57 -24.26 13.76
C SER A 277 7.34 -24.84 14.46
N GLY A 278 6.37 -24.00 14.84
CA GLY A 278 5.09 -24.44 15.39
C GLY A 278 4.26 -25.26 14.39
N TYR A 279 4.26 -24.83 13.12
CA TYR A 279 3.59 -25.55 12.03
C TYR A 279 4.18 -26.95 11.79
N SER A 280 5.50 -27.08 11.76
CA SER A 280 6.19 -28.36 11.53
C SER A 280 6.01 -29.35 12.69
N SER A 281 6.00 -28.89 13.93
CA SER A 281 5.74 -29.73 15.12
C SER A 281 4.28 -30.18 15.22
N GLY A 282 3.33 -29.37 14.77
CA GLY A 282 1.90 -29.71 14.72
C GLY A 282 1.56 -30.77 13.67
N LEU A 283 2.30 -30.85 12.56
CA LEU A 283 2.10 -31.87 11.51
C LEU A 283 2.77 -33.21 11.83
N SER A 284 3.90 -33.22 12.53
CA SER A 284 4.63 -34.44 12.86
C SER A 284 3.92 -35.31 13.91
N SER A 285 2.96 -34.75 14.67
CA SER A 285 2.18 -35.53 15.65
C SER A 285 1.03 -36.36 15.04
N THR A 286 0.82 -36.33 13.73
CA THR A 286 -0.24 -37.08 13.03
C THR A 286 0.23 -38.38 12.35
N SER A 287 1.53 -38.75 12.46
CA SER A 287 2.10 -39.94 11.79
C SER A 287 2.16 -41.19 12.65
N THR A 288 1.53 -41.21 13.84
CA THR A 288 1.49 -42.41 14.72
C THR A 288 0.09 -42.63 15.24
N ARG A 289 -0.78 -43.22 14.39
CA ARG A 289 -1.85 -44.14 14.81
C ARG A 289 -2.39 -44.90 13.59
#